data_1b9b8cdf8f482e20a69fcc6dd1073101
#
_entry.id   1b9b8cdf8f482e20a69fcc6dd1073101
#
_cell.length_a   1.000
_cell.length_b   1.000
_cell.length_c   1.000
_cell.angle_alpha   90.00
_cell.angle_beta   90.00
_cell.angle_gamma   90.00
#
_symmetry.space_group_name_H-M   'P 1'
#
loop_
_entity.id
_entity.type
_entity.pdbx_description
1 polymer ?
#
loop_
_entity_poly.entity_id
_entity_poly.type
_entity_poly.pdbx_seq_one_letter_code
_entity_poly.pdbx_strand_id
1 'polypeptide(L)'
;MTSLIAPLSGPFVSSLFLSNIVSIDPIDLLTRLALMIVIGGGLAVLGQRLISRKKIEEHHTVFDGISTCAMLIFLIPVFNGVSTQISISPVLSYQLLALAVLMNFGSQLFMMVLAIFLRAKQAKDTLKVMAVIAGNRNVGLYYAALPYDPVMGLFTAMYQVPLYLTPLFLGLLNRTQKIPKK
;
A
#
# COMPACT_ATOMS: atom_id res chain seq x y z
N MET A 1 1.49 -13.88 1.42
CA MET A 1 1.94 -13.93 2.83
C MET A 1 2.56 -12.64 3.34
N THR A 2 3.33 -11.91 2.53
CA THR A 2 3.94 -10.61 2.92
C THR A 2 2.94 -9.54 3.36
N SER A 3 1.71 -9.54 2.84
CA SER A 3 0.66 -8.58 3.21
C SER A 3 0.17 -8.70 4.66
N LEU A 4 0.43 -9.82 5.35
CA LEU A 4 0.03 -10.04 6.73
C LEU A 4 1.13 -9.65 7.74
N ILE A 5 2.39 -9.74 7.33
CA ILE A 5 3.53 -9.46 8.23
C ILE A 5 3.58 -7.97 8.58
N ALA A 6 3.40 -7.09 7.62
CA ALA A 6 3.47 -5.64 7.84
C ALA A 6 2.38 -5.12 8.80
N PRO A 7 1.09 -5.48 8.66
CA PRO A 7 0.07 -5.12 9.64
C PRO A 7 0.32 -5.69 11.04
N LEU A 8 0.88 -6.89 11.15
CA LEU A 8 1.15 -7.52 12.44
C LEU A 8 2.40 -6.93 13.13
N SER A 9 3.45 -6.62 12.38
CA SER A 9 4.68 -6.03 12.93
C SER A 9 4.59 -4.51 13.13
N GLY A 10 3.77 -3.83 12.34
CA GLY A 10 3.65 -2.37 12.34
C GLY A 10 3.32 -1.75 13.69
N PRO A 11 2.34 -2.25 14.47
CA PRO A 11 2.02 -1.74 15.79
C PRO A 11 3.20 -1.77 16.76
N PHE A 12 3.99 -2.86 16.74
CA PHE A 12 5.17 -2.99 17.61
C PHE A 12 6.30 -2.05 17.18
N VAL A 13 6.55 -1.95 15.87
CA VAL A 13 7.54 -0.99 15.34
C VAL A 13 7.11 0.44 15.65
N SER A 14 5.83 0.78 15.46
CA SER A 14 5.30 2.10 15.79
C SER A 14 5.44 2.42 17.26
N SER A 15 5.20 1.48 18.16
CA SER A 15 5.35 1.70 19.61
C SER A 15 6.80 1.97 20.02
N LEU A 16 7.77 1.36 19.37
CA LEU A 16 9.19 1.59 19.64
C LEU A 16 9.67 2.99 19.25
N PHE A 17 9.14 3.52 18.13
CA PHE A 17 9.61 4.80 17.57
C PHE A 17 8.69 5.99 17.86
N LEU A 18 7.40 5.76 18.12
CA LEU A 18 6.38 6.80 18.21
C LEU A 18 5.73 6.90 19.60
N SER A 19 6.14 6.07 20.56
CA SER A 19 5.57 6.04 21.91
C SER A 19 5.55 7.40 22.62
N ASN A 20 6.50 8.28 22.29
CA ASN A 20 6.60 9.62 22.86
C ASN A 20 5.79 10.69 22.12
N ILE A 21 5.25 10.37 20.93
CA ILE A 21 4.59 11.34 20.03
C ILE A 21 3.09 11.08 19.97
N VAL A 22 2.70 9.81 19.95
CA VAL A 22 1.30 9.40 19.80
C VAL A 22 1.00 8.30 20.81
N SER A 23 0.00 8.52 21.66
CA SER A 23 -0.48 7.54 22.64
C SER A 23 -1.35 6.47 21.95
N ILE A 24 -0.75 5.67 21.09
CA ILE A 24 -1.42 4.53 20.47
C ILE A 24 -1.10 3.30 21.28
N ASP A 25 -2.12 2.63 21.81
CA ASP A 25 -1.96 1.30 22.38
C ASP A 25 -1.66 0.30 21.26
N PRO A 26 -0.45 -0.31 21.23
CA PRO A 26 -0.09 -1.25 20.19
C PRO A 26 -0.98 -2.50 20.18
N ILE A 27 -1.55 -2.88 21.30
CA ILE A 27 -2.43 -4.05 21.41
C ILE A 27 -3.80 -3.73 20.82
N ASP A 28 -4.36 -2.54 21.09
CA ASP A 28 -5.63 -2.09 20.49
C ASP A 28 -5.49 -1.97 18.96
N LEU A 29 -4.41 -1.36 18.47
CA LEU A 29 -4.14 -1.25 17.05
C LEU A 29 -3.98 -2.63 16.38
N LEU A 30 -3.21 -3.54 17.00
CA LEU A 30 -3.04 -4.91 16.53
C LEU A 30 -4.39 -5.64 16.45
N THR A 31 -5.21 -5.50 17.49
CA THR A 31 -6.53 -6.14 17.56
C THR A 31 -7.45 -5.65 16.45
N ARG A 32 -7.52 -4.34 16.19
CA ARG A 32 -8.30 -3.75 15.10
C ARG A 32 -7.82 -4.22 13.73
N LEU A 33 -6.49 -4.22 13.50
CA LEU A 33 -5.92 -4.70 12.24
C LEU A 33 -6.18 -6.19 12.04
N ALA A 34 -6.01 -7.02 13.09
CA ALA A 34 -6.30 -8.45 13.04
C ALA A 34 -7.77 -8.71 12.74
N LEU A 35 -8.68 -7.98 13.39
CA LEU A 35 -10.12 -8.10 13.17
C LEU A 35 -10.49 -7.77 11.71
N MET A 36 -9.96 -6.68 11.16
CA MET A 36 -10.19 -6.31 9.75
C MET A 36 -9.69 -7.39 8.77
N ILE A 37 -8.52 -7.95 9.05
CA ILE A 37 -7.96 -9.03 8.21
C ILE A 37 -8.81 -10.30 8.30
N VAL A 38 -9.23 -10.67 9.52
CA VAL A 38 -10.07 -11.86 9.74
C VAL A 38 -11.44 -11.69 9.08
N ILE A 39 -12.08 -10.53 9.24
CA ILE A 39 -13.38 -10.25 8.60
C ILE A 39 -13.22 -10.25 7.07
N GLY A 40 -12.27 -9.50 6.54
CA GLY A 40 -12.04 -9.42 5.09
C GLY A 40 -11.64 -10.78 4.49
N GLY A 41 -10.74 -11.50 5.14
CA GLY A 41 -10.36 -12.86 4.74
C GLY A 41 -11.51 -13.85 4.83
N GLY A 42 -12.30 -13.78 5.90
CA GLY A 42 -13.50 -14.61 6.08
C GLY A 42 -14.55 -14.38 4.99
N LEU A 43 -14.82 -13.11 4.66
CA LEU A 43 -15.73 -12.75 3.56
C LEU A 43 -15.19 -13.22 2.21
N ALA A 44 -13.88 -13.13 1.98
CA ALA A 44 -13.26 -13.64 0.75
C ALA A 44 -13.39 -15.17 0.62
N VAL A 45 -13.14 -15.92 1.70
CA VAL A 45 -13.32 -17.37 1.74
C VAL A 45 -14.78 -17.74 1.52
N LEU A 46 -15.70 -17.05 2.17
CA LEU A 46 -17.14 -17.25 1.99
C LEU A 46 -17.56 -16.99 0.54
N GLY A 47 -17.11 -15.88 -0.04
CA GLY A 47 -17.36 -15.55 -1.44
C GLY A 47 -16.83 -16.63 -2.40
N GLN A 48 -15.63 -17.15 -2.18
CA GLN A 48 -15.06 -18.23 -2.98
C GLN A 48 -15.85 -19.54 -2.85
N ARG A 49 -16.42 -19.84 -1.67
CA ARG A 49 -17.28 -21.01 -1.49
C ARG A 49 -18.63 -20.86 -2.20
N LEU A 50 -19.21 -19.65 -2.20
CA LEU A 50 -20.50 -19.36 -2.84
C LEU A 50 -20.41 -19.31 -4.36
N ILE A 51 -19.33 -18.74 -4.89
CA ILE A 51 -19.19 -18.45 -6.34
C ILE A 51 -18.32 -19.48 -7.05
N SER A 52 -17.82 -20.51 -6.43
CA SER A 52 -16.92 -21.49 -7.04
C SER A 52 -15.67 -20.86 -7.72
N ARG A 53 -14.51 -21.35 -7.39
CA ARG A 53 -13.22 -20.85 -7.91
C ARG A 53 -13.17 -20.83 -9.44
N LYS A 54 -13.75 -21.83 -10.09
CA LYS A 54 -13.81 -21.91 -11.56
C LYS A 54 -14.55 -20.74 -12.18
N LYS A 55 -15.70 -20.33 -11.63
CA LYS A 55 -16.46 -19.17 -12.10
C LYS A 55 -15.70 -17.85 -11.90
N ILE A 56 -14.92 -17.72 -10.81
CA ILE A 56 -14.08 -16.54 -10.58
C ILE A 56 -12.99 -16.45 -11.64
N GLU A 57 -12.34 -17.56 -11.97
CA GLU A 57 -11.30 -17.63 -13.00
C GLU A 57 -11.86 -17.35 -14.40
N GLU A 58 -13.03 -17.89 -14.73
CA GLU A 58 -13.72 -17.64 -16.02
C GLU A 58 -14.15 -16.18 -16.19
N HIS A 59 -14.49 -15.47 -15.11
CA HIS A 59 -14.98 -14.10 -15.13
C HIS A 59 -14.01 -13.13 -14.43
N HIS A 60 -12.71 -13.40 -14.48
CA HIS A 60 -11.69 -12.61 -13.76
C HIS A 60 -11.79 -11.11 -14.06
N THR A 61 -12.06 -10.71 -15.31
CA THR A 61 -12.21 -9.29 -15.69
C THR A 61 -13.36 -8.58 -14.96
N VAL A 62 -14.45 -9.30 -14.69
CA VAL A 62 -15.60 -8.76 -13.93
C VAL A 62 -15.20 -8.56 -12.46
N PHE A 63 -14.50 -9.53 -11.86
CA PHE A 63 -14.01 -9.42 -10.48
C PHE A 63 -12.95 -8.34 -10.33
N ASP A 64 -12.07 -8.17 -11.32
CA ASP A 64 -11.11 -7.06 -11.36
C ASP A 64 -11.82 -5.71 -11.45
N GLY A 65 -12.88 -5.61 -12.26
CA GLY A 65 -13.72 -4.43 -12.34
C GLY A 65 -14.41 -4.09 -11.01
N ILE A 66 -14.99 -5.10 -10.33
CA ILE A 66 -15.61 -4.93 -9.00
C ILE A 66 -14.56 -4.46 -7.98
N SER A 67 -13.38 -5.07 -7.98
CA SER A 67 -12.28 -4.68 -7.10
C SER A 67 -11.84 -3.24 -7.34
N THR A 68 -11.77 -2.83 -8.60
CA THR A 68 -11.45 -1.45 -8.98
C THR A 68 -12.52 -0.47 -8.51
N CYS A 69 -13.79 -0.80 -8.68
CA CYS A 69 -14.90 0.01 -8.16
C CYS A 69 -14.85 0.12 -6.62
N ALA A 70 -14.58 -0.98 -5.92
CA ALA A 70 -14.43 -0.96 -4.47
C ALA A 70 -13.27 -0.05 -4.02
N MET A 71 -12.14 -0.08 -4.74
CA MET A 71 -11.02 0.84 -4.49
C MET A 71 -11.40 2.31 -4.73
N LEU A 72 -12.18 2.61 -5.78
CA LEU A 72 -12.66 3.97 -6.03
C LEU A 72 -13.61 4.45 -4.92
N ILE A 73 -14.52 3.59 -4.45
CA ILE A 73 -15.41 3.91 -3.32
C ILE A 73 -14.58 4.20 -2.05
N PHE A 74 -13.54 3.42 -1.80
CA PHE A 74 -12.62 3.66 -0.67
C PHE A 74 -11.93 5.03 -0.74
N LEU A 75 -11.64 5.55 -1.94
CA LEU A 75 -11.02 6.86 -2.09
C LEU A 75 -11.92 8.02 -1.61
N ILE A 76 -13.25 7.87 -1.64
CA ILE A 76 -14.19 8.93 -1.23
C ILE A 76 -13.91 9.40 0.20
N PRO A 77 -13.93 8.53 1.23
CA PRO A 77 -13.60 8.96 2.59
C PRO A 77 -12.15 9.40 2.77
N VAL A 78 -11.20 8.80 2.03
CA VAL A 78 -9.78 9.17 2.10
C VAL A 78 -9.53 10.59 1.61
N PHE A 79 -10.21 11.00 0.53
CA PHE A 79 -10.07 12.35 -0.03
C PHE A 79 -11.00 13.38 0.60
N ASN A 80 -11.88 12.97 1.52
CA ASN A 80 -12.77 13.89 2.22
C ASN A 80 -11.96 14.88 3.08
N GLY A 81 -12.17 16.16 2.87
CA GLY A 81 -11.47 17.23 3.58
C GLY A 81 -10.02 17.49 3.16
N VAL A 82 -9.45 16.73 2.21
CA VAL A 82 -8.05 16.90 1.74
C VAL A 82 -7.84 18.30 1.16
N SER A 83 -8.76 18.80 0.34
CA SER A 83 -8.65 20.16 -0.23
C SER A 83 -8.59 21.23 0.84
N THR A 84 -9.39 21.10 1.89
CA THR A 84 -9.38 22.00 3.04
C THR A 84 -8.04 21.95 3.79
N GLN A 85 -7.52 20.73 4.03
CA GLN A 85 -6.22 20.55 4.70
C GLN A 85 -5.06 21.12 3.88
N ILE A 86 -5.08 20.96 2.55
CA ILE A 86 -4.08 21.56 1.65
C ILE A 86 -4.13 23.10 1.74
N SER A 87 -5.33 23.67 1.80
CA SER A 87 -5.49 25.13 1.90
C SER A 87 -5.03 25.68 3.25
N ILE A 88 -5.28 24.95 4.36
CA ILE A 88 -4.86 25.37 5.70
C ILE A 88 -3.34 25.22 5.89
N SER A 89 -2.75 24.15 5.38
CA SER A 89 -1.34 23.79 5.60
C SER A 89 -0.66 23.32 4.32
N PRO A 90 -0.42 24.19 3.33
CA PRO A 90 0.16 23.79 2.05
C PRO A 90 1.57 23.22 2.20
N VAL A 91 2.40 23.81 3.08
CA VAL A 91 3.77 23.33 3.31
C VAL A 91 3.77 21.90 3.85
N LEU A 92 2.93 21.61 4.84
CA LEU A 92 2.78 20.25 5.38
C LEU A 92 2.32 19.28 4.29
N SER A 93 1.38 19.70 3.44
CA SER A 93 0.87 18.89 2.35
C SER A 93 1.97 18.48 1.36
N TYR A 94 2.84 19.41 0.97
CA TYR A 94 3.99 19.11 0.12
C TYR A 94 5.02 18.21 0.82
N GLN A 95 5.26 18.41 2.11
CA GLN A 95 6.16 17.55 2.89
C GLN A 95 5.63 16.11 2.95
N LEU A 96 4.32 15.94 3.20
CA LEU A 96 3.69 14.62 3.23
C LEU A 96 3.67 13.95 1.86
N LEU A 97 3.46 14.70 0.77
CA LEU A 97 3.58 14.19 -0.59
C LEU A 97 5.01 13.75 -0.89
N ALA A 98 6.01 14.57 -0.57
CA ALA A 98 7.41 14.21 -0.76
C ALA A 98 7.80 12.97 0.05
N LEU A 99 7.33 12.86 1.29
CA LEU A 99 7.51 11.69 2.13
C LEU A 99 6.85 10.45 1.51
N ALA A 100 5.62 10.57 1.02
CA ALA A 100 4.89 9.48 0.35
C ALA A 100 5.63 8.97 -0.89
N VAL A 101 6.13 9.90 -1.73
CA VAL A 101 6.94 9.59 -2.92
C VAL A 101 8.23 8.88 -2.52
N LEU A 102 8.94 9.41 -1.52
CA LEU A 102 10.18 8.82 -1.02
C LEU A 102 9.95 7.43 -0.43
N MET A 103 8.91 7.25 0.37
CA MET A 103 8.58 5.94 0.97
C MET A 103 8.16 4.92 -0.08
N ASN A 104 7.40 5.30 -1.10
CA ASN A 104 6.95 4.39 -2.14
C ASN A 104 8.09 4.07 -3.13
N PHE A 105 8.55 5.06 -3.89
CA PHE A 105 9.57 4.85 -4.93
C PHE A 105 10.96 4.61 -4.36
N GLY A 106 11.30 5.24 -3.23
CA GLY A 106 12.57 5.01 -2.54
C GLY A 106 12.70 3.56 -2.06
N SER A 107 11.63 2.98 -1.49
CA SER A 107 11.62 1.56 -1.10
C SER A 107 11.74 0.63 -2.30
N GLN A 108 11.09 0.95 -3.43
CA GLN A 108 11.21 0.18 -4.67
C GLN A 108 12.64 0.22 -5.22
N LEU A 109 13.23 1.41 -5.31
CA LEU A 109 14.61 1.59 -5.77
C LEU A 109 15.61 0.91 -4.84
N PHE A 110 15.43 1.04 -3.51
CA PHE A 110 16.27 0.38 -2.53
C PHE A 110 16.27 -1.14 -2.72
N MET A 111 15.11 -1.75 -2.90
CA MET A 111 14.99 -3.19 -3.14
C MET A 111 15.64 -3.60 -4.47
N MET A 112 15.55 -2.79 -5.51
CA MET A 112 16.21 -3.06 -6.79
C MET A 112 17.74 -2.98 -6.65
N VAL A 113 18.25 -1.95 -5.97
CA VAL A 113 19.70 -1.79 -5.70
C VAL A 113 20.21 -2.94 -4.84
N LEU A 114 19.51 -3.28 -3.76
CA LEU A 114 19.86 -4.39 -2.87
C LEU A 114 19.95 -5.72 -3.64
N ALA A 115 19.00 -5.96 -4.56
CA ALA A 115 19.01 -7.15 -5.39
C ALA A 115 20.24 -7.23 -6.32
N ILE A 116 20.70 -6.10 -6.83
CA ILE A 116 21.94 -6.00 -7.63
C ILE A 116 23.14 -6.32 -6.75
N PHE A 117 23.23 -5.72 -5.56
CA PHE A 117 24.35 -5.95 -4.63
C PHE A 117 24.44 -7.42 -4.17
N LEU A 118 23.32 -8.03 -3.85
CA LEU A 118 23.25 -9.42 -3.42
C LEU A 118 23.47 -10.41 -4.56
N ARG A 119 23.74 -9.94 -5.79
CA ARG A 119 23.89 -10.77 -6.99
C ARG A 119 22.80 -11.83 -7.10
N ALA A 120 21.58 -11.44 -6.73
CA ALA A 120 20.45 -12.34 -6.73
C ALA A 120 20.22 -12.90 -8.14
N LYS A 121 20.57 -14.18 -8.35
CA LYS A 121 20.36 -14.89 -9.62
C LYS A 121 18.89 -15.15 -9.92
N GLN A 122 17.99 -14.68 -9.06
CA GLN A 122 16.55 -14.84 -9.24
C GLN A 122 16.08 -14.14 -10.51
N ALA A 123 15.03 -14.67 -11.10
CA ALA A 123 14.46 -14.11 -12.31
C ALA A 123 14.13 -12.61 -12.11
N LYS A 124 14.48 -11.78 -13.09
CA LYS A 124 14.25 -10.32 -13.06
C LYS A 124 12.83 -9.94 -12.68
N ASP A 125 11.87 -10.77 -13.03
CA ASP A 125 10.46 -10.54 -12.72
C ASP A 125 10.15 -10.72 -11.23
N THR A 126 10.79 -11.67 -10.55
CA THR A 126 10.65 -11.84 -9.09
C THR A 126 11.15 -10.60 -8.34
N LEU A 127 12.28 -10.01 -8.78
CA LEU A 127 12.84 -8.81 -8.18
C LEU A 127 11.93 -7.58 -8.36
N LYS A 128 11.27 -7.45 -9.52
CA LYS A 128 10.28 -6.40 -9.76
C LYS A 128 9.09 -6.55 -8.84
N VAL A 129 8.57 -7.77 -8.69
CA VAL A 129 7.45 -8.05 -7.77
C VAL A 129 7.85 -7.70 -6.34
N MET A 130 9.05 -8.09 -5.90
CA MET A 130 9.55 -7.73 -4.56
C MET A 130 9.68 -6.22 -4.36
N ALA A 131 10.16 -5.49 -5.37
CA ALA A 131 10.25 -4.03 -5.32
C ALA A 131 8.87 -3.38 -5.20
N VAL A 132 7.89 -3.83 -5.99
CA VAL A 132 6.51 -3.35 -5.92
C VAL A 132 5.92 -3.61 -4.53
N ILE A 133 6.10 -4.80 -3.98
CA ILE A 133 5.61 -5.16 -2.64
C ILE A 133 6.27 -4.27 -1.57
N ALA A 134 7.54 -3.95 -1.71
CA ALA A 134 8.27 -3.09 -0.76
C ALA A 134 7.76 -1.64 -0.76
N GLY A 135 7.38 -1.11 -1.93
CA GLY A 135 6.88 0.27 -2.08
C GLY A 135 5.38 0.39 -1.83
N ASN A 136 4.58 -0.55 -2.32
CA ASN A 136 3.12 -0.48 -2.26
C ASN A 136 2.59 -0.99 -0.91
N ARG A 137 2.67 -0.14 0.12
CA ARG A 137 2.15 -0.45 1.45
C ARG A 137 0.67 -0.13 1.56
N ASN A 138 -0.07 -0.96 2.26
CA ASN A 138 -1.49 -0.72 2.51
C ASN A 138 -1.68 0.30 3.64
N VAL A 139 -1.36 1.57 3.35
CA VAL A 139 -1.52 2.67 4.32
C VAL A 139 -3.00 2.87 4.69
N GLY A 140 -3.93 2.58 3.78
CA GLY A 140 -5.36 2.67 4.02
C GLY A 140 -5.85 1.74 5.13
N LEU A 141 -5.22 0.59 5.33
CA LEU A 141 -5.56 -0.31 6.43
C LEU A 141 -5.24 0.33 7.80
N TYR A 142 -4.10 1.01 7.90
CA TYR A 142 -3.73 1.76 9.11
C TYR A 142 -4.66 2.95 9.34
N TYR A 143 -4.99 3.69 8.28
CA TYR A 143 -5.95 4.79 8.35
C TYR A 143 -7.31 4.34 8.88
N ALA A 144 -7.80 3.18 8.43
CA ALA A 144 -9.08 2.63 8.89
C ALA A 144 -9.03 2.10 10.34
N ALA A 145 -7.86 1.66 10.81
CA ALA A 145 -7.70 1.10 12.15
C ALA A 145 -7.41 2.15 13.24
N LEU A 146 -6.83 3.28 12.85
CA LEU A 146 -6.50 4.36 13.78
C LEU A 146 -7.71 5.25 14.08
N PRO A 147 -7.74 5.94 15.23
CA PRO A 147 -8.65 7.05 15.45
C PRO A 147 -8.51 8.09 14.34
N TYR A 148 -9.62 8.79 14.02
CA TYR A 148 -9.58 9.82 13.01
C TYR A 148 -8.53 10.88 13.31
N ASP A 149 -7.59 11.04 12.38
CA ASP A 149 -6.54 12.06 12.41
C ASP A 149 -6.46 12.72 11.02
N PRO A 150 -6.70 14.05 10.93
CA PRO A 150 -6.64 14.77 9.67
C PRO A 150 -5.28 14.69 8.95
N VAL A 151 -4.18 14.65 9.71
CA VAL A 151 -2.82 14.54 9.14
C VAL A 151 -2.59 13.15 8.55
N MET A 152 -3.04 12.10 9.26
CA MET A 152 -2.99 10.73 8.76
C MET A 152 -3.89 10.54 7.52
N GLY A 153 -5.06 11.18 7.52
CA GLY A 153 -5.96 11.23 6.36
C GLY A 153 -5.28 11.88 5.15
N LEU A 154 -4.67 13.05 5.36
CA LEU A 154 -3.92 13.77 4.34
C LEU A 154 -2.73 12.94 3.83
N PHE A 155 -1.94 12.33 4.72
CA PHE A 155 -0.84 11.44 4.32
C PHE A 155 -1.33 10.25 3.49
N THR A 156 -2.42 9.61 3.91
CA THR A 156 -3.01 8.48 3.18
C THR A 156 -3.46 8.88 1.78
N ALA A 157 -4.08 10.06 1.64
CA ALA A 157 -4.47 10.61 0.34
C ALA A 157 -3.24 10.90 -0.54
N MET A 158 -2.20 11.55 0.02
CA MET A 158 -0.96 11.84 -0.70
C MET A 158 -0.22 10.56 -1.13
N TYR A 159 -0.30 9.49 -0.33
CA TYR A 159 0.30 8.20 -0.65
C TYR A 159 -0.36 7.49 -1.83
N GLN A 160 -1.63 7.78 -2.13
CA GLN A 160 -2.29 7.24 -3.31
C GLN A 160 -1.63 7.72 -4.61
N VAL A 161 -1.05 8.92 -4.63
CA VAL A 161 -0.40 9.47 -5.83
C VAL A 161 0.74 8.57 -6.32
N PRO A 162 1.82 8.30 -5.55
CA PRO A 162 2.88 7.41 -6.00
C PRO A 162 2.40 5.96 -6.16
N LEU A 163 1.42 5.52 -5.37
CA LEU A 163 0.84 4.18 -5.49
C LEU A 163 0.27 3.94 -6.89
N TYR A 164 -0.59 4.85 -7.37
CA TYR A 164 -1.19 4.73 -8.70
C TYR A 164 -0.21 5.05 -9.84
N LEU A 165 0.87 5.79 -9.57
CA LEU A 165 1.94 6.04 -10.54
C LEU A 165 2.95 4.88 -10.64
N THR A 166 2.92 3.92 -9.73
CA THR A 166 3.85 2.77 -9.73
C THR A 166 3.88 2.01 -11.07
N PRO A 167 2.77 1.69 -11.75
CA PRO A 167 2.82 1.00 -13.05
C PRO A 167 3.55 1.81 -14.12
N LEU A 168 3.35 3.14 -14.14
CA LEU A 168 4.05 4.05 -15.06
C LEU A 168 5.54 4.09 -14.76
N PHE A 169 5.92 4.22 -13.50
CA PHE A 169 7.30 4.21 -13.02
C PHE A 169 8.03 2.93 -13.44
N LEU A 170 7.44 1.77 -13.21
CA LEU A 170 7.99 0.48 -13.62
C LEU A 170 8.05 0.33 -15.15
N GLY A 171 7.06 0.86 -15.85
CA GLY A 171 7.05 0.90 -17.33
C GLY A 171 8.23 1.68 -17.90
N LEU A 172 8.56 2.83 -17.31
CA LEU A 172 9.72 3.63 -17.67
C LEU A 172 11.03 2.90 -17.40
N LEU A 173 11.18 2.30 -16.22
CA LEU A 173 12.37 1.50 -15.86
C LEU A 173 12.59 0.31 -16.81
N ASN A 174 11.51 -0.32 -17.27
CA ASN A 174 11.61 -1.44 -18.22
C ASN A 174 12.02 -1.01 -19.62
N ARG A 175 11.66 0.20 -20.06
CA ARG A 175 12.07 0.75 -21.36
C ARG A 175 13.57 1.04 -21.41
N THR A 176 14.13 1.55 -20.32
CA THR A 176 15.58 1.82 -20.23
C THR A 176 16.44 0.56 -20.18
N GLN A 177 15.87 -0.59 -19.83
CA GLN A 177 16.57 -1.88 -19.78
C GLN A 177 16.49 -2.68 -21.09
N LYS A 178 15.79 -2.23 -22.10
CA LYS A 178 15.86 -2.78 -23.46
C LYS A 178 17.12 -2.27 -24.17
N ILE A 179 18.29 -2.73 -23.72
CA ILE A 179 19.52 -2.63 -24.49
C ILE A 179 19.33 -3.45 -25.76
N PRO A 180 19.65 -2.90 -26.94
CA PRO A 180 19.48 -3.63 -28.20
C PRO A 180 20.31 -4.91 -28.14
N LYS A 181 19.68 -6.05 -28.41
CA LYS A 181 20.40 -7.27 -28.72
C LYS A 181 21.16 -7.00 -30.01
N LYS A 182 22.51 -6.87 -29.90
CA LYS A 182 23.40 -7.02 -31.04
C LYS A 182 23.49 -8.47 -31.44
#